data_2e022de5674eb0fbc6e94578ba217ffc
#
_entry.id   2e022de5674eb0fbc6e94578ba217ffc
#
_cell.length_a   1.000
_cell.length_b   1.000
_cell.length_c   1.000
_cell.angle_alpha   90.00
_cell.angle_beta   90.00
_cell.angle_gamma   90.00
#
_symmetry.space_group_name_H-M   'P 1'
#
loop_
_entity.id
_entity.type
_entity.pdbx_description
1 polymer ?
#
loop_
_entity_poly.entity_id
_entity_poly.type
_entity_poly.pdbx_seq_one_letter_code
_entity_poly.pdbx_strand_id
1 'polypeptide(L)'
;MQKINLVTVVGHNTTLLPHMINHYKDIVDDIYVVVYRQHESDGIIEEVKNLGIEPYKVVTEPKFNWEKVTELYNEVKQTKPNEWWVVSDDDELHVYPKSLRELITECEDGGFEFITGGFLDRIGERGEFPLITKETNVWKSFPLAGFFRYPMSGAMPNKCCVMKGSVDVTPGQHFAVIGDTDTWKERGWNHPKRYPIKNGLIQVHHFKWDSSVLERLKEVSETKTKYSFWKEYKKMYRNIQINDWKIDINNPEFMFQEMKDNSYSDYIKWKELSDVIIKI
;
A
#
# COMPACT_ATOMS: atom_id res chain seq x y z
N MET A 1 3.18 10.25 25.06
CA MET A 1 3.17 10.33 23.60
C MET A 1 2.60 9.03 23.08
N GLN A 2 1.67 9.05 22.13
CA GLN A 2 1.05 7.83 21.58
C GLN A 2 2.11 6.99 20.85
N LYS A 3 2.08 5.68 21.06
CA LYS A 3 2.97 4.75 20.38
C LYS A 3 2.46 4.48 18.95
N ILE A 4 3.38 4.45 18.00
CA ILE A 4 3.09 4.25 16.57
C ILE A 4 3.84 3.01 16.12
N ASN A 5 3.12 2.02 15.62
CA ASN A 5 3.66 0.78 15.10
C ASN A 5 3.47 0.71 13.58
N LEU A 6 4.28 -0.07 12.91
CA LEU A 6 4.09 -0.47 11.52
C LEU A 6 3.81 -1.97 11.47
N VAL A 7 2.87 -2.39 10.67
CA VAL A 7 2.69 -3.78 10.29
C VAL A 7 2.74 -3.93 8.77
N THR A 8 3.50 -4.93 8.31
CA THR A 8 3.57 -5.35 6.92
C THR A 8 3.53 -6.87 6.82
N VAL A 9 2.95 -7.39 5.74
CA VAL A 9 2.92 -8.83 5.42
C VAL A 9 3.69 -9.07 4.14
N VAL A 10 4.78 -9.82 4.22
CA VAL A 10 5.69 -10.10 3.11
C VAL A 10 5.65 -11.58 2.74
N GLY A 11 5.72 -11.94 1.47
CA GLY A 11 5.58 -13.35 1.13
C GLY A 11 6.00 -13.80 -0.25
N HIS A 12 6.16 -12.92 -1.21
CA HIS A 12 6.52 -13.30 -2.57
C HIS A 12 7.87 -12.71 -3.00
N ASN A 13 8.12 -11.47 -2.60
CA ASN A 13 9.31 -10.72 -2.98
C ASN A 13 9.65 -9.79 -1.83
N THR A 14 10.90 -9.79 -1.38
CA THR A 14 11.39 -8.92 -0.31
C THR A 14 12.24 -7.76 -0.83
N THR A 15 12.30 -7.59 -2.15
CA THR A 15 13.19 -6.59 -2.80
C THR A 15 12.90 -5.16 -2.32
N LEU A 16 11.64 -4.84 -2.07
CA LEU A 16 11.23 -3.50 -1.59
C LEU A 16 11.23 -3.37 -0.06
N LEU A 17 11.25 -4.48 0.67
CA LEU A 17 11.24 -4.47 2.14
C LEU A 17 12.37 -3.65 2.77
N PRO A 18 13.65 -3.70 2.31
CA PRO A 18 14.71 -2.85 2.84
C PRO A 18 14.42 -1.35 2.69
N HIS A 19 13.81 -0.97 1.57
CA HIS A 19 13.44 0.43 1.26
C HIS A 19 12.29 0.88 2.16
N MET A 20 11.30 0.03 2.37
CA MET A 20 10.20 0.26 3.28
C MET A 20 10.70 0.45 4.73
N ILE A 21 11.52 -0.46 5.22
CA ILE A 21 12.08 -0.36 6.57
C ILE A 21 12.86 0.94 6.74
N ASN A 22 13.72 1.27 5.77
CA ASN A 22 14.49 2.51 5.81
C ASN A 22 13.60 3.76 5.76
N HIS A 23 12.47 3.70 5.08
CA HIS A 23 11.51 4.80 5.02
C HIS A 23 10.80 5.02 6.36
N TYR A 24 10.39 3.95 7.04
CA TYR A 24 9.56 4.05 8.23
C TYR A 24 10.32 4.06 9.55
N LYS A 25 11.58 3.61 9.62
CA LYS A 25 12.33 3.45 10.88
C LYS A 25 12.42 4.69 11.76
N ASP A 26 12.38 5.89 11.14
CA ASP A 26 12.43 7.16 11.87
C ASP A 26 11.03 7.79 12.06
N ILE A 27 9.98 7.14 11.56
CA ILE A 27 8.59 7.62 11.60
C ILE A 27 7.80 6.87 12.67
N VAL A 28 8.07 5.56 12.84
CA VAL A 28 7.35 4.67 13.77
C VAL A 28 8.26 4.23 14.92
N ASP A 29 7.65 3.75 16.00
CA ASP A 29 8.38 3.29 17.17
C ASP A 29 8.77 1.79 17.07
N ASP A 30 7.91 0.95 16.47
CA ASP A 30 8.15 -0.48 16.26
C ASP A 30 7.71 -0.93 14.86
N ILE A 31 8.40 -1.91 14.29
CA ILE A 31 8.08 -2.52 12.99
C ILE A 31 7.79 -4.01 13.19
N TYR A 32 6.63 -4.46 12.72
CA TYR A 32 6.15 -5.83 12.77
C TYR A 32 6.10 -6.40 11.36
N VAL A 33 7.00 -7.32 11.05
CA VAL A 33 7.02 -8.03 9.76
C VAL A 33 6.42 -9.41 9.95
N VAL A 34 5.33 -9.69 9.24
CA VAL A 34 4.74 -11.02 9.15
C VAL A 34 5.20 -11.67 7.86
N VAL A 35 5.80 -12.85 7.93
CA VAL A 35 6.14 -13.65 6.76
C VAL A 35 4.97 -14.56 6.42
N TYR A 36 4.36 -14.34 5.25
CA TYR A 36 3.31 -15.19 4.69
C TYR A 36 3.81 -15.79 3.37
N ARG A 37 4.20 -17.06 3.38
CA ARG A 37 4.89 -17.71 2.27
C ARG A 37 4.16 -18.94 1.76
N GLN A 38 4.47 -19.34 0.53
CA GLN A 38 3.87 -20.52 -0.10
C GLN A 38 4.74 -21.76 0.04
N HIS A 39 6.04 -21.61 0.22
CA HIS A 39 7.01 -22.70 0.35
C HIS A 39 7.96 -22.46 1.50
N GLU A 40 8.38 -23.49 2.20
CA GLU A 40 9.32 -23.38 3.33
C GLU A 40 10.75 -23.03 2.87
N SER A 41 11.08 -23.33 1.63
CA SER A 41 12.42 -23.16 1.05
C SER A 41 12.61 -21.86 0.26
N ASP A 42 11.74 -20.86 0.44
CA ASP A 42 11.80 -19.62 -0.35
C ASP A 42 12.87 -18.61 0.10
N GLY A 43 13.51 -18.81 1.26
CA GLY A 43 14.56 -17.92 1.78
C GLY A 43 14.07 -16.63 2.41
N ILE A 44 12.77 -16.32 2.39
CA ILE A 44 12.21 -15.04 2.85
C ILE A 44 12.51 -14.77 4.32
N ILE A 45 12.49 -15.80 5.17
CA ILE A 45 12.79 -15.64 6.61
C ILE A 45 14.22 -15.16 6.79
N GLU A 46 15.17 -15.76 6.10
CA GLU A 46 16.58 -15.39 6.15
C GLU A 46 16.81 -13.98 5.61
N GLU A 47 16.10 -13.61 4.55
CA GLU A 47 16.17 -12.24 4.01
C GLU A 47 15.66 -11.20 5.01
N VAL A 48 14.54 -11.45 5.68
CA VAL A 48 14.02 -10.58 6.74
C VAL A 48 15.00 -10.48 7.91
N LYS A 49 15.59 -11.62 8.35
CA LYS A 49 16.59 -11.63 9.42
C LYS A 49 17.87 -10.89 9.06
N ASN A 50 18.29 -10.95 7.79
CA ASN A 50 19.46 -10.20 7.31
C ASN A 50 19.25 -8.67 7.32
N LEU A 51 18.01 -8.20 7.45
CA LEU A 51 17.69 -6.79 7.69
C LEU A 51 17.72 -6.40 9.17
N GLY A 52 18.08 -7.33 10.06
CA GLY A 52 18.09 -7.14 11.52
C GLY A 52 16.70 -7.21 12.16
N ILE A 53 15.72 -7.80 11.46
CA ILE A 53 14.35 -7.95 11.94
C ILE A 53 14.03 -9.43 12.16
N GLU A 54 13.60 -9.76 13.38
CA GLU A 54 13.00 -11.06 13.62
C GLU A 54 11.54 -11.04 13.17
N PRO A 55 11.10 -11.96 12.27
CA PRO A 55 9.71 -12.03 11.87
C PRO A 55 8.78 -12.16 13.08
N TYR A 56 7.78 -11.28 13.17
CA TYR A 56 6.80 -11.35 14.26
C TYR A 56 5.99 -12.65 14.23
N LYS A 57 5.65 -13.09 13.02
CA LYS A 57 4.91 -14.33 12.76
C LYS A 57 5.32 -14.90 11.41
N VAL A 58 5.33 -16.22 11.30
CA VAL A 58 5.53 -16.93 10.04
C VAL A 58 4.32 -17.83 9.79
N VAL A 59 3.73 -17.70 8.60
CA VAL A 59 2.63 -18.54 8.13
C VAL A 59 3.01 -19.12 6.78
N THR A 60 2.83 -20.43 6.59
CA THR A 60 3.06 -21.10 5.31
C THR A 60 1.74 -21.70 4.83
N GLU A 61 1.29 -21.28 3.65
CA GLU A 61 0.10 -21.82 2.98
C GLU A 61 0.44 -22.12 1.51
N PRO A 62 0.08 -23.27 0.96
CA PRO A 62 0.50 -23.68 -0.39
C PRO A 62 -0.12 -22.87 -1.52
N LYS A 63 -1.10 -22.03 -1.20
CA LYS A 63 -1.78 -21.13 -2.14
C LYS A 63 -1.97 -19.77 -1.51
N PHE A 64 -1.72 -18.74 -2.28
CA PHE A 64 -1.95 -17.37 -1.85
C PHE A 64 -3.43 -17.13 -1.52
N ASN A 65 -3.68 -16.59 -0.33
CA ASN A 65 -5.01 -16.30 0.19
C ASN A 65 -5.09 -14.85 0.71
N TRP A 66 -5.81 -14.00 -0.01
CA TRP A 66 -5.98 -12.58 0.33
C TRP A 66 -6.71 -12.36 1.65
N GLU A 67 -7.67 -13.23 1.99
CA GLU A 67 -8.37 -13.17 3.26
C GLU A 67 -7.39 -13.40 4.40
N LYS A 68 -6.49 -14.40 4.23
CA LYS A 68 -5.47 -14.70 5.23
C LYS A 68 -4.49 -13.55 5.44
N VAL A 69 -4.04 -12.89 4.37
CA VAL A 69 -3.21 -11.68 4.48
C VAL A 69 -3.93 -10.59 5.27
N THR A 70 -5.21 -10.37 4.98
CA THR A 70 -6.04 -9.40 5.71
C THR A 70 -6.20 -9.75 7.19
N GLU A 71 -6.46 -11.02 7.49
CA GLU A 71 -6.53 -11.53 8.87
C GLU A 71 -5.22 -11.27 9.62
N LEU A 72 -4.06 -11.50 8.98
CA LEU A 72 -2.76 -11.27 9.60
C LEU A 72 -2.52 -9.81 9.95
N TYR A 73 -2.89 -8.87 9.09
CA TYR A 73 -2.86 -7.44 9.42
C TYR A 73 -3.72 -7.12 10.65
N ASN A 74 -4.96 -7.60 10.66
CA ASN A 74 -5.90 -7.34 11.75
C ASN A 74 -5.46 -8.01 13.06
N GLU A 75 -5.03 -9.27 13.00
CA GLU A 75 -4.54 -10.02 14.17
C GLU A 75 -3.37 -9.31 14.87
N VAL A 76 -2.38 -8.84 14.10
CA VAL A 76 -1.22 -8.14 14.67
C VAL A 76 -1.64 -6.84 15.34
N LYS A 77 -2.45 -6.02 14.66
CA LYS A 77 -2.91 -4.74 15.23
C LYS A 77 -3.71 -4.92 16.51
N GLN A 78 -4.58 -5.92 16.54
CA GLN A 78 -5.44 -6.21 17.69
C GLN A 78 -4.67 -6.61 18.95
N THR A 79 -3.39 -6.99 18.85
CA THR A 79 -2.52 -7.23 20.02
C THR A 79 -2.30 -5.97 20.86
N LYS A 80 -2.45 -4.78 20.24
CA LYS A 80 -2.32 -3.47 20.87
C LYS A 80 -3.46 -2.53 20.38
N PRO A 81 -4.71 -2.77 20.80
CA PRO A 81 -5.90 -2.15 20.23
C PRO A 81 -5.95 -0.63 20.40
N ASN A 82 -5.29 -0.09 21.41
CA ASN A 82 -5.30 1.34 21.73
C ASN A 82 -4.09 2.10 21.13
N GLU A 83 -3.10 1.40 20.58
CA GLU A 83 -1.96 2.01 19.92
C GLU A 83 -2.29 2.32 18.45
N TRP A 84 -1.51 3.24 17.84
CA TRP A 84 -1.63 3.59 16.45
C TRP A 84 -0.77 2.68 15.57
N TRP A 85 -1.29 2.35 14.40
CA TRP A 85 -0.66 1.45 13.46
C TRP A 85 -0.62 2.05 12.07
N VAL A 86 0.54 2.08 11.46
CA VAL A 86 0.70 2.20 10.02
C VAL A 86 0.48 0.82 9.42
N VAL A 87 -0.41 0.72 8.44
CA VAL A 87 -0.67 -0.51 7.69
C VAL A 87 -0.23 -0.28 6.25
N SER A 88 0.76 -1.03 5.81
CA SER A 88 1.39 -0.79 4.51
C SER A 88 1.86 -2.12 3.92
N ASP A 89 1.58 -2.36 2.64
CA ASP A 89 2.22 -3.43 1.89
C ASP A 89 3.69 -3.06 1.67
N ASP A 90 4.58 -4.03 1.46
CA ASP A 90 6.03 -3.79 1.40
C ASP A 90 6.47 -2.97 0.17
N ASP A 91 5.59 -2.80 -0.81
CA ASP A 91 5.76 -1.97 -2.00
C ASP A 91 5.10 -0.58 -1.90
N GLU A 92 4.62 -0.19 -0.70
CA GLU A 92 3.91 1.08 -0.46
C GLU A 92 4.68 1.96 0.54
N LEU A 93 5.08 3.15 0.11
CA LEU A 93 5.72 4.15 0.96
C LEU A 93 4.80 5.35 1.16
N HIS A 94 4.35 5.57 2.39
CA HIS A 94 3.42 6.66 2.71
C HIS A 94 4.17 7.99 2.86
N VAL A 95 3.67 9.03 2.20
CA VAL A 95 4.11 10.41 2.41
C VAL A 95 2.95 11.18 3.04
N TYR A 96 3.23 11.81 4.16
CA TYR A 96 2.23 12.46 5.00
C TYR A 96 2.17 13.97 4.73
N PRO A 97 0.98 14.60 4.80
CA PRO A 97 0.83 16.05 4.59
C PRO A 97 1.47 16.90 5.70
N LYS A 98 1.72 16.31 6.85
CA LYS A 98 2.45 16.84 8.01
C LYS A 98 3.05 15.66 8.78
N SER A 99 3.76 15.88 9.87
CA SER A 99 4.32 14.75 10.62
C SER A 99 3.22 13.78 11.07
N LEU A 100 3.50 12.49 11.04
CA LEU A 100 2.54 11.48 11.45
C LEU A 100 2.06 11.68 12.89
N ARG A 101 2.95 12.16 13.78
CA ARG A 101 2.61 12.43 15.18
C ARG A 101 1.63 13.59 15.33
N GLU A 102 1.74 14.62 14.49
CA GLU A 102 0.75 15.72 14.45
C GLU A 102 -0.60 15.22 13.96
N LEU A 103 -0.64 14.41 12.89
CA LEU A 103 -1.88 13.81 12.39
C LEU A 103 -2.57 12.97 13.45
N ILE A 104 -1.81 12.15 14.19
CA ILE A 104 -2.34 11.32 15.29
C ILE A 104 -2.87 12.17 16.43
N THR A 105 -2.17 13.26 16.79
CA THR A 105 -2.65 14.19 17.84
C THR A 105 -4.00 14.79 17.43
N GLU A 106 -4.12 15.24 16.21
CA GLU A 106 -5.40 15.79 15.70
C GLU A 106 -6.51 14.71 15.65
N CYS A 107 -6.15 13.44 15.39
CA CYS A 107 -7.12 12.34 15.46
C CYS A 107 -7.61 12.12 16.89
N GLU A 108 -6.71 12.10 17.86
CA GLU A 108 -7.09 11.93 19.28
C GLU A 108 -7.98 13.08 19.76
N ASP A 109 -7.61 14.31 19.44
CA ASP A 109 -8.38 15.50 19.82
C ASP A 109 -9.76 15.53 19.15
N GLY A 110 -9.84 15.05 17.90
CA GLY A 110 -11.08 15.03 17.12
C GLY A 110 -11.92 13.76 17.29
N GLY A 111 -11.44 12.74 18.04
CA GLY A 111 -12.11 11.47 18.21
C GLY A 111 -12.12 10.60 16.93
N PHE A 112 -11.16 10.80 16.03
CA PHE A 112 -10.99 9.98 14.83
C PHE A 112 -10.13 8.74 15.15
N GLU A 113 -10.36 7.64 14.45
CA GLU A 113 -9.71 6.37 14.71
C GLU A 113 -8.91 5.84 13.53
N PHE A 114 -9.04 6.45 12.32
CA PHE A 114 -8.25 6.09 11.15
C PHE A 114 -8.08 7.23 10.16
N ILE A 115 -7.00 7.16 9.38
CA ILE A 115 -6.61 8.11 8.33
C ILE A 115 -6.50 7.34 7.02
N THR A 116 -7.08 7.90 5.97
CA THR A 116 -7.05 7.31 4.62
C THR A 116 -6.04 8.00 3.73
N GLY A 117 -5.66 7.30 2.68
CA GLY A 117 -4.79 7.79 1.63
C GLY A 117 -5.27 7.35 0.25
N GLY A 118 -4.51 7.73 -0.74
CA GLY A 118 -4.73 7.34 -2.13
C GLY A 118 -3.43 7.00 -2.83
N PHE A 119 -3.52 6.07 -3.79
CA PHE A 119 -2.35 5.63 -4.55
C PHE A 119 -1.81 6.72 -5.47
N LEU A 120 -0.49 6.86 -5.44
CA LEU A 120 0.33 7.40 -6.51
C LEU A 120 1.19 6.25 -7.03
N ASP A 121 0.81 5.69 -8.18
CA ASP A 121 1.60 4.66 -8.83
C ASP A 121 2.92 5.24 -9.31
N ARG A 122 4.02 4.51 -9.06
CA ARG A 122 5.38 4.94 -9.41
C ARG A 122 5.91 4.08 -10.56
N ILE A 123 6.49 4.72 -11.57
CA ILE A 123 6.95 4.06 -12.80
C ILE A 123 8.30 4.63 -13.26
N GLY A 124 9.05 3.84 -14.03
CA GLY A 124 10.28 4.26 -14.68
C GLY A 124 10.08 5.36 -15.72
N GLU A 125 11.17 6.03 -16.11
CA GLU A 125 11.17 7.28 -16.89
C GLU A 125 10.34 7.24 -18.18
N ARG A 126 10.31 6.10 -18.86
CA ARG A 126 9.57 5.93 -20.14
C ARG A 126 8.41 4.95 -20.03
N GLY A 127 7.83 4.83 -18.83
CA GLY A 127 6.79 3.82 -18.56
C GLY A 127 7.36 2.41 -18.39
N GLU A 128 8.67 2.30 -18.21
CA GLU A 128 9.41 1.06 -18.05
C GLU A 128 9.33 0.55 -16.59
N PHE A 129 9.67 -0.72 -16.39
CA PHE A 129 9.68 -1.39 -15.10
C PHE A 129 11.12 -1.55 -14.60
N PRO A 130 11.60 -0.66 -13.69
CA PRO A 130 12.99 -0.69 -13.24
C PRO A 130 13.36 -1.97 -12.49
N LEU A 131 14.60 -2.42 -12.66
CA LEU A 131 15.18 -3.44 -11.79
C LEU A 131 15.54 -2.80 -10.43
N ILE A 132 15.10 -3.42 -9.35
CA ILE A 132 15.32 -2.95 -7.98
C ILE A 132 16.24 -3.92 -7.25
N THR A 133 17.19 -3.36 -6.53
CA THR A 133 18.05 -4.03 -5.57
C THR A 133 18.02 -3.27 -4.24
N LYS A 134 18.59 -3.81 -3.20
CA LYS A 134 18.67 -3.14 -1.88
C LYS A 134 19.47 -1.82 -1.90
N GLU A 135 20.35 -1.64 -2.89
CA GLU A 135 21.16 -0.42 -3.10
C GLU A 135 20.44 0.63 -3.97
N THR A 136 19.34 0.27 -4.60
CA THR A 136 18.61 1.16 -5.52
C THR A 136 18.01 2.34 -4.76
N ASN A 137 18.13 3.54 -5.31
CA ASN A 137 17.31 4.65 -4.85
C ASN A 137 15.95 4.59 -5.56
N VAL A 138 14.93 4.02 -4.90
CA VAL A 138 13.59 3.79 -5.49
C VAL A 138 12.94 5.08 -5.97
N TRP A 139 13.13 6.20 -5.27
CA TRP A 139 12.56 7.50 -5.65
C TRP A 139 13.11 8.00 -6.99
N LYS A 140 14.42 7.78 -7.23
CA LYS A 140 15.08 8.16 -8.49
C LYS A 140 14.84 7.16 -9.61
N SER A 141 14.71 5.87 -9.29
CA SER A 141 14.48 4.82 -10.28
C SER A 141 13.06 4.82 -10.83
N PHE A 142 12.11 5.31 -10.03
CA PHE A 142 10.72 5.52 -10.43
C PHE A 142 10.38 7.02 -10.44
N PRO A 143 10.93 7.80 -11.38
CA PRO A 143 10.82 9.26 -11.37
C PRO A 143 9.43 9.78 -11.71
N LEU A 144 8.56 8.94 -12.29
CA LEU A 144 7.21 9.34 -12.64
C LEU A 144 6.21 8.86 -11.60
N ALA A 145 5.40 9.77 -11.12
CA ALA A 145 4.23 9.48 -10.29
C ALA A 145 2.96 9.72 -11.10
N GLY A 146 1.96 8.86 -10.94
CA GLY A 146 0.71 8.99 -11.66
C GLY A 146 -0.43 8.21 -11.04
N PHE A 147 -1.61 8.36 -11.63
CA PHE A 147 -2.84 7.68 -11.22
C PHE A 147 -3.31 6.77 -12.35
N PHE A 148 -2.55 5.72 -12.64
CA PHE A 148 -2.83 4.89 -13.81
C PHE A 148 -3.47 3.53 -13.50
N ARG A 149 -3.26 2.96 -12.32
CA ARG A 149 -3.83 1.67 -11.94
C ARG A 149 -5.36 1.68 -12.00
N TYR A 150 -6.00 2.70 -11.45
CA TYR A 150 -7.46 2.80 -11.44
C TYR A 150 -8.05 2.93 -12.85
N PRO A 151 -7.66 3.89 -13.71
CA PRO A 151 -8.17 3.95 -15.09
C PRO A 151 -7.86 2.69 -15.88
N MET A 152 -6.67 2.10 -15.71
CA MET A 152 -6.23 0.93 -16.48
C MET A 152 -7.01 -0.34 -16.13
N SER A 153 -7.40 -0.55 -14.88
CA SER A 153 -7.95 -1.82 -14.41
C SER A 153 -9.31 -1.72 -13.69
N GLY A 154 -9.66 -0.56 -13.16
CA GLY A 154 -10.76 -0.37 -12.23
C GLY A 154 -10.40 -0.76 -10.78
N ALA A 155 -9.11 -0.90 -10.46
CA ALA A 155 -8.67 -1.20 -9.11
C ALA A 155 -8.95 -0.02 -8.17
N MET A 156 -9.32 -0.31 -6.92
CA MET A 156 -9.62 0.73 -5.92
C MET A 156 -8.38 1.57 -5.62
N PRO A 157 -8.46 2.91 -5.71
CA PRO A 157 -7.31 3.78 -5.49
C PRO A 157 -7.10 4.20 -4.03
N ASN A 158 -8.06 3.96 -3.16
CA ASN A 158 -8.04 4.35 -1.75
C ASN A 158 -7.38 3.32 -0.86
N LYS A 159 -6.77 3.78 0.22
CA LYS A 159 -6.16 2.94 1.27
C LYS A 159 -6.50 3.47 2.66
N CYS A 160 -6.70 2.57 3.62
CA CYS A 160 -6.65 2.87 5.04
C CYS A 160 -5.20 2.73 5.49
N CYS A 161 -4.54 3.84 5.79
CA CYS A 161 -3.09 3.90 5.96
C CYS A 161 -2.64 3.86 7.41
N VAL A 162 -3.38 4.57 8.29
CA VAL A 162 -3.04 4.72 9.71
C VAL A 162 -4.29 4.57 10.54
N MET A 163 -4.24 3.77 11.61
CA MET A 163 -5.44 3.49 12.41
C MET A 163 -5.12 3.01 13.81
N LYS A 164 -6.10 3.05 14.71
CA LYS A 164 -6.01 2.34 15.98
C LYS A 164 -6.01 0.84 15.77
N GLY A 165 -5.35 0.09 16.64
CA GLY A 165 -5.28 -1.37 16.54
C GLY A 165 -6.63 -2.07 16.61
N SER A 166 -7.64 -1.43 17.21
CA SER A 166 -9.02 -1.89 17.27
C SER A 166 -9.80 -1.76 15.95
N VAL A 167 -9.27 -1.02 14.97
CA VAL A 167 -9.90 -0.83 13.66
C VAL A 167 -9.41 -1.91 12.71
N ASP A 168 -10.29 -2.74 12.20
CA ASP A 168 -9.97 -3.73 11.19
C ASP A 168 -9.96 -3.15 9.78
N VAL A 169 -9.34 -3.85 8.84
CA VAL A 169 -9.33 -3.51 7.42
C VAL A 169 -9.93 -4.62 6.58
N THR A 170 -10.49 -4.24 5.45
CA THR A 170 -10.94 -5.17 4.40
C THR A 170 -9.76 -5.63 3.53
N PRO A 171 -9.93 -6.67 2.70
CA PRO A 171 -8.91 -7.09 1.75
C PRO A 171 -8.38 -5.93 0.89
N GLY A 172 -7.04 -5.83 0.79
CA GLY A 172 -6.34 -4.73 0.14
C GLY A 172 -6.33 -3.43 0.96
N GLN A 173 -6.75 -3.45 2.23
CA GLN A 173 -6.84 -2.32 3.16
C GLN A 173 -7.61 -1.11 2.59
N HIS A 174 -8.59 -1.36 1.73
CA HIS A 174 -9.34 -0.28 1.07
C HIS A 174 -10.34 0.40 2.01
N PHE A 175 -10.90 -0.31 2.97
CA PHE A 175 -11.90 0.20 3.91
C PHE A 175 -11.59 -0.22 5.35
N ALA A 176 -12.01 0.63 6.29
CA ALA A 176 -11.95 0.33 7.72
C ALA A 176 -13.24 -0.37 8.17
N VAL A 177 -13.10 -1.28 9.14
CA VAL A 177 -14.20 -1.96 9.82
C VAL A 177 -14.12 -1.64 11.31
N ILE A 178 -15.16 -1.05 11.87
CA ILE A 178 -15.22 -0.68 13.29
C ILE A 178 -16.42 -1.36 13.94
N GLY A 179 -16.12 -2.25 14.90
CA GLY A 179 -17.14 -3.08 15.54
C GLY A 179 -17.73 -4.10 14.54
N ASP A 180 -18.96 -4.55 14.81
CA ASP A 180 -19.67 -5.57 14.03
C ASP A 180 -20.32 -5.04 12.74
N THR A 181 -20.04 -3.79 12.36
CA THR A 181 -20.71 -3.15 11.22
C THR A 181 -19.92 -3.38 9.94
N ASP A 182 -20.60 -3.85 8.89
CA ASP A 182 -20.11 -3.88 7.52
C ASP A 182 -19.99 -2.44 6.99
N THR A 183 -18.81 -1.87 7.14
CA THR A 183 -18.52 -0.48 6.77
C THR A 183 -18.48 -0.26 5.27
N TRP A 184 -18.36 -1.33 4.49
CA TRP A 184 -18.29 -1.28 3.05
C TRP A 184 -19.53 -0.62 2.41
N LYS A 185 -20.73 -1.00 2.84
CA LYS A 185 -21.98 -0.53 2.24
C LYS A 185 -22.55 0.72 2.90
N GLU A 186 -22.31 0.89 4.21
CA GLU A 186 -23.01 1.88 5.01
C GLU A 186 -22.23 3.17 5.21
N ARG A 187 -20.91 3.14 5.13
CA ARG A 187 -20.09 4.24 5.61
C ARG A 187 -19.12 4.81 4.59
N GLY A 188 -18.67 4.00 3.63
CA GLY A 188 -17.79 4.46 2.54
C GLY A 188 -16.79 5.53 3.01
N TRP A 189 -16.74 6.62 2.29
CA TRP A 189 -15.88 7.75 2.57
C TRP A 189 -16.35 8.67 3.70
N ASN A 190 -17.59 8.55 4.16
CA ASN A 190 -18.20 9.44 5.17
C ASN A 190 -18.23 8.83 6.56
N HIS A 191 -17.34 7.90 6.86
CA HIS A 191 -17.27 7.29 8.19
C HIS A 191 -16.94 8.35 9.25
N PRO A 192 -17.75 8.50 10.35
CA PRO A 192 -17.57 9.55 11.34
C PRO A 192 -16.24 9.47 12.11
N LYS A 193 -15.64 8.26 12.18
CA LYS A 193 -14.35 8.03 12.83
C LYS A 193 -13.14 8.22 11.89
N ARG A 194 -13.37 8.57 10.63
CA ARG A 194 -12.30 8.84 9.69
C ARG A 194 -11.80 10.27 9.83
N TYR A 195 -10.49 10.44 9.88
CA TYR A 195 -9.88 11.77 9.77
C TYR A 195 -10.32 12.47 8.48
N PRO A 196 -10.76 13.74 8.53
CA PRO A 196 -11.31 14.41 7.36
C PRO A 196 -10.31 14.53 6.21
N ILE A 197 -10.65 14.03 5.03
CA ILE A 197 -9.79 14.06 3.83
C ILE A 197 -9.30 15.47 3.50
N LYS A 198 -10.15 16.47 3.66
CA LYS A 198 -9.80 17.89 3.42
C LYS A 198 -8.67 18.41 4.32
N ASN A 199 -8.44 17.77 5.47
CA ASN A 199 -7.38 18.13 6.41
C ASN A 199 -6.07 17.39 6.12
N GLY A 200 -6.14 16.26 5.37
CA GLY A 200 -4.97 15.51 4.95
C GLY A 200 -5.35 14.14 4.41
N LEU A 201 -4.97 13.89 3.17
CA LEU A 201 -5.04 12.58 2.52
C LEU A 201 -3.62 12.08 2.31
N ILE A 202 -3.30 10.91 2.81
CA ILE A 202 -1.95 10.35 2.73
C ILE A 202 -1.64 9.96 1.28
N GLN A 203 -0.49 10.33 0.76
CA GLN A 203 0.02 9.85 -0.52
C GLN A 203 0.62 8.45 -0.31
N VAL A 204 0.06 7.45 -0.95
CA VAL A 204 0.58 6.07 -0.94
C VAL A 204 1.38 5.87 -2.22
N HIS A 205 2.70 6.05 -2.14
CA HIS A 205 3.59 5.83 -3.27
C HIS A 205 3.78 4.34 -3.48
N HIS A 206 3.26 3.83 -4.60
CA HIS A 206 3.16 2.41 -4.88
C HIS A 206 4.21 1.98 -5.90
N PHE A 207 5.24 1.29 -5.43
CA PHE A 207 6.43 0.89 -6.18
C PHE A 207 6.33 -0.52 -6.80
N LYS A 208 5.15 -1.07 -6.85
CA LYS A 208 4.83 -2.39 -7.44
C LYS A 208 5.38 -2.61 -8.86
N TRP A 209 5.60 -1.53 -9.61
CA TRP A 209 5.86 -1.55 -11.05
C TRP A 209 7.34 -1.72 -11.37
N ASP A 210 7.98 -2.70 -10.74
CA ASP A 210 9.36 -3.12 -10.98
C ASP A 210 9.46 -4.18 -12.10
N SER A 211 10.68 -4.65 -12.38
CA SER A 211 10.95 -5.63 -13.44
C SER A 211 10.24 -6.97 -13.26
N SER A 212 9.79 -7.32 -12.05
CA SER A 212 9.06 -8.57 -11.75
C SER A 212 7.56 -8.47 -12.00
N VAL A 213 7.02 -7.25 -12.19
CA VAL A 213 5.58 -7.01 -12.24
C VAL A 213 4.85 -7.79 -13.33
N LEU A 214 5.48 -7.98 -14.49
CA LEU A 214 4.84 -8.66 -15.62
C LEU A 214 4.59 -10.14 -15.32
N GLU A 215 5.54 -10.82 -14.69
CA GLU A 215 5.39 -12.20 -14.25
C GLU A 215 4.27 -12.31 -13.22
N ARG A 216 4.29 -11.46 -12.20
CA ARG A 216 3.25 -11.38 -11.16
C ARG A 216 1.85 -11.11 -11.74
N LEU A 217 1.73 -10.17 -12.69
CA LEU A 217 0.45 -9.87 -13.34
C LEU A 217 -0.07 -11.08 -14.12
N LYS A 218 0.80 -11.80 -14.82
CA LYS A 218 0.46 -13.01 -15.56
C LYS A 218 -0.03 -14.10 -14.60
N GLU A 219 0.78 -14.45 -13.61
CA GLU A 219 0.47 -15.48 -12.62
C GLU A 219 -0.88 -15.24 -11.93
N VAL A 220 -1.08 -14.05 -11.36
CA VAL A 220 -2.33 -13.70 -10.67
C VAL A 220 -3.51 -13.71 -11.63
N SER A 221 -3.34 -13.27 -12.87
CA SER A 221 -4.40 -13.28 -13.89
C SER A 221 -4.88 -14.69 -14.27
N GLU A 222 -4.01 -15.68 -14.12
CA GLU A 222 -4.29 -17.09 -14.38
C GLU A 222 -4.87 -17.81 -13.16
N THR A 223 -4.62 -17.29 -11.95
CA THR A 223 -5.10 -17.86 -10.68
C THR A 223 -6.54 -17.46 -10.42
N LYS A 224 -7.49 -18.14 -11.03
CA LYS A 224 -8.93 -17.88 -10.85
C LYS A 224 -9.35 -18.20 -9.42
N THR A 225 -9.48 -17.19 -8.59
CA THR A 225 -10.02 -17.29 -7.23
C THR A 225 -11.51 -16.92 -7.20
N LYS A 226 -12.19 -17.16 -6.05
CA LYS A 226 -13.58 -16.72 -5.84
C LYS A 226 -13.76 -15.18 -5.92
N TYR A 227 -12.70 -14.41 -5.70
CA TYR A 227 -12.68 -12.95 -5.82
C TYR A 227 -12.34 -12.50 -7.23
N SER A 228 -12.90 -11.39 -7.65
CA SER A 228 -12.78 -10.89 -9.02
C SER A 228 -11.48 -10.15 -9.32
N PHE A 229 -10.60 -9.89 -8.33
CA PHE A 229 -9.37 -9.11 -8.52
C PHE A 229 -8.41 -9.69 -9.58
N TRP A 230 -8.40 -11.01 -9.81
CA TRP A 230 -7.66 -11.60 -10.93
C TRP A 230 -8.06 -11.00 -12.28
N LYS A 231 -9.29 -10.49 -12.41
CA LYS A 231 -9.76 -9.79 -13.61
C LYS A 231 -9.08 -8.44 -13.79
N GLU A 232 -8.80 -7.75 -12.67
CA GLU A 232 -8.05 -6.49 -12.67
C GLU A 232 -6.61 -6.72 -13.13
N TYR A 233 -5.95 -7.76 -12.59
CA TYR A 233 -4.61 -8.16 -13.02
C TYR A 233 -4.58 -8.54 -14.50
N LYS A 234 -5.58 -9.25 -14.98
CA LYS A 234 -5.72 -9.60 -16.42
C LYS A 234 -5.89 -8.36 -17.29
N LYS A 235 -6.67 -7.37 -16.84
CA LYS A 235 -6.81 -6.10 -17.56
C LYS A 235 -5.49 -5.34 -17.60
N MET A 236 -4.79 -5.21 -16.47
CA MET A 236 -3.48 -4.57 -16.39
C MET A 236 -2.49 -5.24 -17.34
N TYR A 237 -2.33 -6.55 -17.25
CA TYR A 237 -1.43 -7.32 -18.10
C TYR A 237 -1.71 -7.09 -19.59
N ARG A 238 -2.98 -7.17 -19.97
CA ARG A 238 -3.41 -6.95 -21.39
C ARG A 238 -3.12 -5.52 -21.86
N ASN A 239 -3.41 -4.53 -21.05
CA ASN A 239 -3.16 -3.13 -21.40
C ASN A 239 -1.66 -2.85 -21.58
N ILE A 240 -0.82 -3.39 -20.71
CA ILE A 240 0.63 -3.28 -20.82
C ILE A 240 1.12 -4.02 -22.09
N GLN A 241 0.61 -5.21 -22.37
CA GLN A 241 0.97 -5.97 -23.57
C GLN A 241 0.64 -5.21 -24.87
N ILE A 242 -0.53 -4.57 -24.94
CA ILE A 242 -0.94 -3.79 -26.11
C ILE A 242 -0.05 -2.55 -26.29
N ASN A 243 0.50 -2.01 -25.22
CA ASN A 243 1.39 -0.84 -25.23
C ASN A 243 2.88 -1.23 -25.19
N ASP A 244 3.27 -2.23 -25.96
CA ASP A 244 4.68 -2.67 -26.11
C ASP A 244 5.39 -2.93 -24.78
N TRP A 245 4.71 -3.57 -23.85
CA TRP A 245 5.21 -3.95 -22.52
C TRP A 245 5.64 -2.78 -21.63
N LYS A 246 4.97 -1.63 -21.79
CA LYS A 246 5.20 -0.41 -21.01
C LYS A 246 3.87 0.20 -20.57
N ILE A 247 3.94 1.13 -19.62
CA ILE A 247 2.83 2.02 -19.31
C ILE A 247 2.85 3.20 -20.28
N ASP A 248 1.70 3.55 -20.85
CA ASP A 248 1.58 4.72 -21.72
C ASP A 248 1.65 6.01 -20.90
N ILE A 249 2.85 6.60 -20.82
CA ILE A 249 3.09 7.84 -20.07
C ILE A 249 2.46 9.08 -20.71
N ASN A 250 1.98 8.98 -21.96
CA ASN A 250 1.31 10.06 -22.67
C ASN A 250 -0.21 10.03 -22.48
N ASN A 251 -0.75 9.00 -21.83
CA ASN A 251 -2.18 8.94 -21.55
C ASN A 251 -2.57 10.02 -20.52
N PRO A 252 -3.38 11.03 -20.89
CA PRO A 252 -3.72 12.13 -19.99
C PRO A 252 -4.57 11.69 -18.78
N GLU A 253 -5.28 10.57 -18.87
CA GLU A 253 -6.06 10.02 -17.75
C GLU A 253 -5.17 9.52 -16.62
N PHE A 254 -3.91 9.19 -16.90
CA PHE A 254 -2.96 8.68 -15.90
C PHE A 254 -2.31 9.79 -15.08
N MET A 255 -2.47 11.04 -15.48
CA MET A 255 -2.02 12.23 -14.76
C MET A 255 -0.53 12.17 -14.34
N PHE A 256 0.34 11.64 -15.18
CA PHE A 256 1.77 11.54 -14.86
C PHE A 256 2.44 12.89 -14.62
N GLN A 257 3.32 12.90 -13.63
CA GLN A 257 4.20 13.99 -13.28
C GLN A 257 5.57 13.46 -12.87
N GLU A 258 6.63 14.17 -13.24
CA GLU A 258 7.96 13.87 -12.72
C GLU A 258 8.01 14.18 -11.22
N MET A 259 8.56 13.23 -10.44
CA MET A 259 8.62 13.30 -9.00
C MET A 259 9.76 12.41 -8.50
N LYS A 260 10.93 13.01 -8.21
CA LYS A 260 12.20 12.31 -7.91
C LYS A 260 12.52 12.18 -6.42
N ASP A 261 11.64 12.68 -5.57
CA ASP A 261 11.80 12.62 -4.12
C ASP A 261 10.49 12.22 -3.43
N ASN A 262 10.46 12.32 -2.12
CA ASN A 262 9.33 11.97 -1.26
C ASN A 262 8.59 13.18 -0.69
N SER A 263 8.69 14.36 -1.32
CA SER A 263 7.99 15.55 -0.86
C SER A 263 6.50 15.48 -1.15
N TYR A 264 5.67 15.68 -0.15
CA TYR A 264 4.21 15.70 -0.29
C TYR A 264 3.71 16.80 -1.24
N SER A 265 4.40 17.93 -1.29
CA SER A 265 4.00 19.08 -2.11
C SER A 265 4.31 18.94 -3.59
N ASP A 266 5.11 17.96 -3.99
CA ASP A 266 5.64 17.86 -5.35
C ASP A 266 4.65 17.34 -6.39
N TYR A 267 3.52 16.75 -5.96
CA TYR A 267 2.50 16.26 -6.89
C TYR A 267 1.42 17.33 -7.10
N ILE A 268 1.59 18.14 -8.15
CA ILE A 268 0.70 19.27 -8.47
C ILE A 268 -0.76 18.85 -8.64
N LYS A 269 -1.00 17.66 -9.20
CA LYS A 269 -2.34 17.12 -9.47
C LYS A 269 -2.97 16.40 -8.26
N TRP A 270 -2.33 16.45 -7.10
CA TRP A 270 -2.81 15.73 -5.92
C TRP A 270 -4.21 16.13 -5.49
N LYS A 271 -4.56 17.41 -5.62
CA LYS A 271 -5.91 17.89 -5.32
C LYS A 271 -6.95 17.27 -6.26
N GLU A 272 -6.67 17.27 -7.56
CA GLU A 272 -7.57 16.66 -8.57
C GLU A 272 -7.74 15.17 -8.31
N LEU A 273 -6.65 14.48 -7.99
CA LEU A 273 -6.65 13.07 -7.64
C LEU A 273 -7.44 12.80 -6.36
N SER A 274 -7.28 13.59 -5.31
CA SER A 274 -8.04 13.46 -4.07
C SER A 274 -9.55 13.65 -4.30
N ASP A 275 -9.94 14.57 -5.18
CA ASP A 275 -11.33 14.76 -5.58
C ASP A 275 -11.91 13.55 -6.33
N VAL A 276 -11.11 12.85 -7.12
CA VAL A 276 -11.51 11.58 -7.76
C VAL A 276 -11.70 10.50 -6.70
N ILE A 277 -10.75 10.33 -5.79
CA ILE A 277 -10.79 9.35 -4.72
C ILE A 277 -12.00 9.55 -3.80
N ILE A 278 -12.36 10.81 -3.52
CA ILE A 278 -13.53 11.15 -2.68
C ILE A 278 -14.85 10.74 -3.35
N LYS A 279 -14.91 10.68 -4.67
CA LYS A 279 -16.12 10.35 -5.42
C LYS A 279 -16.32 8.85 -5.68
N ILE A 280 -15.26 8.07 -5.52
CA ILE A 280 -15.30 6.61 -5.69
C ILE A 280 -15.83 5.95 -4.43
#